data_579ee3b0dffc4d0a2bf315ff838e7988
#
_entry.id   579ee3b0dffc4d0a2bf315ff838e7988
#
_cell.length_a   1.000
_cell.length_b   1.000
_cell.length_c   1.000
_cell.angle_alpha   90.00
_cell.angle_beta   90.00
_cell.angle_gamma   90.00
#
_symmetry.space_group_name_H-M   'P 1'
#
loop_
_entity.id
_entity.type
_entity.pdbx_description
1 polymer ?
#
loop_
_entity_poly.entity_id
_entity_poly.type
_entity_poly.pdbx_seq_one_letter_code
_entity_poly.pdbx_strand_id
1 'polypeptide(L)'
;MDSMNLIEKELYHVEKMIKGDVVKEKSIKEIYKYIFKSDGKKMRARLNLISSSINRKKKNRIKLAAIIELLHTATLVHDDVVDESSFRRGNESVNNIWSNAHGVLIGDYIYSKAFIYMVDVGKKE
;
A
#
# COMPACT_ATOMS: atom_id res chain seq x y z
N MET A 1 18.23 17.57 -14.82
CA MET A 1 17.78 16.27 -14.41
C MET A 1 16.28 16.12 -14.51
N ASP A 2 15.87 15.04 -15.05
CA ASP A 2 14.49 14.78 -15.32
C ASP A 2 13.72 14.45 -14.02
N SER A 3 12.61 15.14 -13.81
CA SER A 3 11.75 14.86 -12.64
C SER A 3 11.19 13.43 -12.67
N MET A 4 11.07 12.85 -13.86
CA MET A 4 10.65 11.46 -14.02
C MET A 4 11.62 10.49 -13.36
N ASN A 5 12.93 10.72 -13.51
CA ASN A 5 13.93 9.87 -12.88
C ASN A 5 13.85 9.96 -11.35
N LEU A 6 13.58 11.15 -10.83
CA LEU A 6 13.44 11.32 -9.39
C LEU A 6 12.20 10.59 -8.87
N ILE A 7 11.08 10.71 -9.58
CA ILE A 7 9.85 10.03 -9.22
C ILE A 7 10.04 8.51 -9.26
N GLU A 8 10.74 8.01 -10.29
CA GLU A 8 11.01 6.58 -10.39
C GLU A 8 11.83 6.07 -9.21
N LYS A 9 12.83 6.83 -8.79
CA LYS A 9 13.65 6.45 -7.63
C LYS A 9 12.83 6.45 -6.35
N GLU A 10 11.99 7.45 -6.17
CA GLU A 10 11.14 7.52 -4.98
C GLU A 10 10.10 6.41 -4.99
N LEU A 11 9.53 6.12 -6.15
CA LEU A 11 8.59 5.02 -6.30
C LEU A 11 9.23 3.68 -5.91
N TYR A 12 10.47 3.47 -6.33
CA TYR A 12 11.21 2.26 -5.94
C TYR A 12 11.28 2.12 -4.42
N HIS A 13 11.61 3.22 -3.74
CA HIS A 13 11.72 3.20 -2.28
C HIS A 13 10.35 3.00 -1.60
N VAL A 14 9.31 3.61 -2.15
CA VAL A 14 7.95 3.42 -1.64
C VAL A 14 7.54 1.96 -1.76
N GLU A 15 7.76 1.37 -2.93
CA GLU A 15 7.43 -0.04 -3.15
C GLU A 15 8.22 -0.96 -2.22
N LYS A 16 9.48 -0.65 -2.00
CA LYS A 16 10.33 -1.42 -1.11
C LYS A 16 9.80 -1.39 0.32
N MET A 17 9.35 -0.23 0.78
CA MET A 17 8.75 -0.12 2.10
C MET A 17 7.46 -0.92 2.20
N ILE A 18 6.60 -0.81 1.20
CA ILE A 18 5.33 -1.51 1.19
C ILE A 18 5.52 -3.02 1.18
N LYS A 19 6.44 -3.50 0.36
CA LYS A 19 6.65 -4.95 0.18
C LYS A 19 7.56 -5.58 1.22
N GLY A 20 8.28 -4.77 2.00
CA GLY A 20 9.20 -5.28 3.02
C GLY A 20 8.53 -5.56 4.34
N ASP A 21 9.23 -6.25 5.22
CA ASP A 21 8.82 -6.48 6.60
C ASP A 21 7.44 -7.12 6.77
N VAL A 22 7.08 -7.99 5.84
CA VAL A 22 5.83 -8.75 5.94
C VAL A 22 6.03 -9.92 6.87
N VAL A 23 5.03 -10.16 7.76
CA VAL A 23 5.10 -11.30 8.67
C VAL A 23 5.23 -12.60 7.88
N LYS A 24 5.87 -13.59 8.51
CA LYS A 24 6.20 -14.85 7.82
C LYS A 24 5.07 -15.87 7.80
N GLU A 25 3.94 -15.57 8.41
CA GLU A 25 2.81 -16.48 8.37
C GLU A 25 2.41 -16.67 6.90
N LYS A 26 2.29 -17.93 6.49
CA LYS A 26 2.16 -18.28 5.08
C LYS A 26 0.94 -17.66 4.40
N SER A 27 -0.22 -17.75 5.03
CA SER A 27 -1.45 -17.24 4.43
C SER A 27 -1.40 -15.72 4.25
N ILE A 28 -0.95 -15.01 5.27
CA ILE A 28 -0.84 -13.55 5.20
C ILE A 28 0.16 -13.15 4.13
N LYS A 29 1.29 -13.84 4.08
CA LYS A 29 2.33 -13.56 3.09
C LYS A 29 1.82 -13.74 1.66
N GLU A 30 1.10 -14.81 1.40
CA GLU A 30 0.55 -15.09 0.08
C GLU A 30 -0.48 -14.04 -0.34
N ILE A 31 -1.39 -13.71 0.56
CA ILE A 31 -2.44 -12.72 0.26
C ILE A 31 -1.81 -11.34 0.05
N TYR A 32 -0.87 -10.96 0.91
CA TYR A 32 -0.18 -9.69 0.80
C TYR A 32 0.53 -9.58 -0.56
N LYS A 33 1.23 -10.64 -0.94
CA LYS A 33 1.93 -10.68 -2.23
C LYS A 33 0.95 -10.54 -3.39
N TYR A 34 -0.20 -11.20 -3.30
CA TYR A 34 -1.22 -11.10 -4.33
C TYR A 34 -1.73 -9.66 -4.48
N ILE A 35 -2.01 -9.00 -3.36
CA ILE A 35 -2.53 -7.64 -3.37
C ILE A 35 -1.53 -6.67 -3.99
N PHE A 36 -0.26 -6.77 -3.63
CA PHE A 36 0.76 -5.81 -4.03
C PHE A 36 1.60 -6.25 -5.24
N LYS A 37 1.15 -7.24 -5.99
CA LYS A 37 1.84 -7.66 -7.21
C LYS A 37 1.69 -6.66 -8.33
N SER A 38 0.77 -5.74 -8.23
CA SER A 38 0.37 -4.91 -9.35
C SER A 38 1.18 -3.65 -9.51
N ASP A 39 0.93 -3.08 -10.39
CA ASP A 39 1.33 -2.16 -11.38
C ASP A 39 1.64 -0.82 -10.76
N GLY A 40 2.84 -0.34 -11.03
CA GLY A 40 3.31 0.92 -10.46
C GLY A 40 2.70 2.16 -11.09
N LYS A 41 1.86 2.04 -12.09
CA LYS A 41 1.33 3.23 -12.77
C LYS A 41 0.48 4.10 -11.88
N LYS A 42 -0.42 3.48 -11.12
CA LYS A 42 -1.31 4.22 -10.23
C LYS A 42 -0.56 4.75 -9.02
N MET A 43 0.36 3.96 -8.52
CA MET A 43 1.21 4.39 -7.42
C MET A 43 2.07 5.57 -7.86
N ARG A 44 2.57 5.54 -9.09
CA ARG A 44 3.34 6.65 -9.65
C ARG A 44 2.51 7.92 -9.73
N ALA A 45 1.26 7.82 -10.17
CA ALA A 45 0.38 8.98 -10.27
C ALA A 45 0.11 9.58 -8.90
N ARG A 46 -0.15 8.73 -7.92
CA ARG A 46 -0.39 9.19 -6.55
C ARG A 46 0.86 9.82 -5.96
N LEU A 47 2.02 9.23 -6.21
CA LEU A 47 3.29 9.78 -5.72
C LEU A 47 3.55 11.16 -6.34
N ASN A 48 3.24 11.34 -7.61
CA ASN A 48 3.35 12.64 -8.27
C ASN A 48 2.51 13.70 -7.54
N LEU A 49 1.27 13.37 -7.24
CA LEU A 49 0.37 14.28 -6.55
C LEU A 49 0.87 14.62 -5.16
N ILE A 50 1.33 13.62 -4.44
CA ILE A 50 1.86 13.80 -3.08
C ILE A 50 3.10 14.67 -3.11
N SER A 51 4.02 14.39 -4.03
CA SER A 51 5.27 15.12 -4.14
C SER A 51 5.06 16.58 -4.48
N SER A 52 4.05 16.90 -5.27
CA SER A 52 3.75 18.26 -5.65
C SER A 52 3.03 19.03 -4.55
N SER A 53 2.36 18.36 -3.64
CA SER A 53 1.57 19.00 -2.58
C SER A 53 2.28 19.04 -1.24
N ILE A 54 3.32 18.25 -1.03
CA ILE A 54 4.03 18.18 0.24
C ILE A 54 5.47 18.64 0.06
N ASN A 55 5.79 19.76 0.70
CA ASN A 55 7.15 20.29 0.68
C ASN A 55 7.91 19.77 1.90
N ARG A 56 8.28 18.48 1.86
CA ARG A 56 8.96 17.82 2.96
C ARG A 56 10.23 17.14 2.49
N LYS A 57 11.10 16.79 3.45
CA LYS A 57 12.31 16.04 3.15
C LYS A 57 11.95 14.74 2.45
N LYS A 58 12.82 14.28 1.56
CA LYS A 58 12.62 13.07 0.76
C LYS A 58 12.19 11.88 1.59
N LYS A 59 12.86 11.66 2.74
CA LYS A 59 12.58 10.52 3.60
C LYS A 59 11.12 10.51 4.09
N ASN A 60 10.64 11.66 4.56
CA ASN A 60 9.27 11.76 5.07
C ASN A 60 8.26 11.67 3.93
N ARG A 61 8.59 12.21 2.78
CA ARG A 61 7.73 12.13 1.60
C ARG A 61 7.52 10.68 1.18
N ILE A 62 8.58 9.88 1.20
CA ILE A 62 8.51 8.47 0.84
C ILE A 62 7.66 7.70 1.86
N LYS A 63 7.87 7.95 3.15
CA LYS A 63 7.08 7.30 4.20
C LYS A 63 5.60 7.65 4.09
N LEU A 64 5.30 8.93 3.86
CA LEU A 64 3.91 9.36 3.71
C LEU A 64 3.25 8.73 2.50
N ALA A 65 3.98 8.62 1.40
CA ALA A 65 3.46 7.95 0.21
C ALA A 65 3.15 6.48 0.49
N ALA A 66 4.03 5.79 1.20
CA ALA A 66 3.79 4.39 1.57
C ALA A 66 2.57 4.26 2.47
N ILE A 67 2.44 5.14 3.46
CA ILE A 67 1.30 5.14 4.38
C ILE A 67 -0.02 5.32 3.61
N ILE A 68 -0.06 6.31 2.74
CA ILE A 68 -1.25 6.61 1.96
C ILE A 68 -1.64 5.42 1.08
N GLU A 69 -0.65 4.81 0.45
CA GLU A 69 -0.89 3.67 -0.41
C GLU A 69 -1.42 2.47 0.38
N LEU A 70 -0.84 2.22 1.55
CA LEU A 70 -1.30 1.14 2.42
C LEU A 70 -2.74 1.37 2.90
N LEU A 71 -3.04 2.58 3.36
CA LEU A 71 -4.38 2.93 3.82
C LEU A 71 -5.40 2.78 2.70
N HIS A 72 -5.06 3.28 1.52
CA HIS A 72 -5.93 3.17 0.35
C HIS A 72 -6.22 1.71 0.03
N THR A 73 -5.18 0.88 -0.02
CA THR A 73 -5.31 -0.54 -0.35
C THR A 73 -6.14 -1.28 0.70
N ALA A 74 -5.90 -1.01 1.98
CA ALA A 74 -6.67 -1.64 3.06
C ALA A 74 -8.16 -1.31 2.94
N THR A 75 -8.47 -0.05 2.63
CA THR A 75 -9.85 0.38 2.44
C THR A 75 -10.50 -0.37 1.28
N LEU A 76 -9.79 -0.51 0.16
CA LEU A 76 -10.32 -1.24 -0.99
C LEU A 76 -10.60 -2.70 -0.68
N VAL A 77 -9.69 -3.35 0.06
CA VAL A 77 -9.86 -4.75 0.43
C VAL A 77 -11.08 -4.92 1.33
N HIS A 78 -11.25 -4.05 2.32
CA HIS A 78 -12.41 -4.09 3.22
C HIS A 78 -13.71 -3.78 2.48
N ASP A 79 -13.68 -2.82 1.55
CA ASP A 79 -14.87 -2.48 0.76
C ASP A 79 -15.34 -3.68 -0.05
N ASP A 80 -14.42 -4.45 -0.62
CA ASP A 80 -14.78 -5.64 -1.38
C ASP A 80 -15.52 -6.67 -0.52
N VAL A 81 -15.12 -6.80 0.75
CA VAL A 81 -15.81 -7.70 1.68
C VAL A 81 -17.22 -7.17 1.98
N VAL A 82 -17.33 -5.89 2.32
CA VAL A 82 -18.61 -5.27 2.66
C VAL A 82 -19.58 -5.33 1.48
N ASP A 83 -19.08 -5.05 0.28
CA ASP A 83 -19.90 -5.01 -0.93
C ASP A 83 -20.09 -6.38 -1.57
N GLU A 84 -19.46 -7.41 -1.01
CA GLU A 84 -19.48 -8.77 -1.56
C GLU A 84 -19.01 -8.79 -3.02
N SER A 85 -18.02 -7.96 -3.34
CA SER A 85 -17.47 -7.87 -4.68
C SER A 85 -16.60 -9.08 -4.99
N SER A 86 -16.79 -9.66 -6.18
CA SER A 86 -15.98 -10.82 -6.61
C SER A 86 -14.73 -10.41 -7.37
N PHE A 87 -14.74 -9.23 -7.93
CA PHE A 87 -13.64 -8.76 -8.77
C PHE A 87 -13.30 -7.31 -8.48
N ARG A 88 -12.02 -6.99 -8.64
CA ARG A 88 -11.53 -5.62 -8.60
C ARG A 88 -10.60 -5.41 -9.79
N ARG A 89 -11.04 -4.55 -10.74
CA ARG A 89 -10.28 -4.19 -11.95
C ARG A 89 -9.84 -5.41 -12.75
N GLY A 90 -10.76 -6.35 -12.90
CA GLY A 90 -10.50 -7.55 -13.68
C GLY A 90 -9.80 -8.66 -12.96
N ASN A 91 -9.33 -8.41 -11.73
CA ASN A 91 -8.71 -9.44 -10.89
C ASN A 91 -9.70 -9.87 -9.81
N GLU A 92 -9.63 -11.13 -9.42
CA GLU A 92 -10.47 -11.60 -8.33
C GLU A 92 -10.12 -10.89 -7.03
N SER A 93 -11.15 -10.54 -6.27
CA SER A 93 -10.96 -9.91 -4.97
C SER A 93 -10.41 -10.94 -3.99
N VAL A 94 -9.77 -10.46 -2.91
CA VAL A 94 -9.22 -11.32 -1.88
C VAL A 94 -10.31 -12.19 -1.26
N ASN A 95 -11.46 -11.59 -0.96
CA ASN A 95 -12.57 -12.33 -0.35
C ASN A 95 -13.11 -13.41 -1.28
N ASN A 96 -12.98 -13.23 -2.59
CA ASN A 96 -13.43 -14.24 -3.55
C ASN A 96 -12.45 -15.40 -3.68
N ILE A 97 -11.15 -15.12 -3.63
CA ILE A 97 -10.13 -16.17 -3.74
C ILE A 97 -9.99 -16.95 -2.43
N TRP A 98 -9.93 -16.24 -1.30
CA TRP A 98 -9.71 -16.86 0.00
C TRP A 98 -10.98 -16.96 0.81
N SER A 99 -11.41 -15.87 1.43
CA SER A 99 -12.67 -15.79 2.14
C SER A 99 -12.89 -14.38 2.66
N ASN A 100 -14.10 -14.08 3.11
CA ASN A 100 -14.38 -12.78 3.74
C ASN A 100 -13.52 -12.58 4.99
N ALA A 101 -13.35 -13.64 5.78
CA ALA A 101 -12.51 -13.56 6.98
C ALA A 101 -11.07 -13.20 6.62
N HIS A 102 -10.54 -13.80 5.58
CA HIS A 102 -9.18 -13.46 5.10
C HIS A 102 -9.11 -12.02 4.60
N GLY A 103 -10.16 -11.54 3.93
CA GLY A 103 -10.22 -10.16 3.49
C GLY A 103 -10.15 -9.17 4.64
N VAL A 104 -10.93 -9.43 5.70
CA VAL A 104 -10.90 -8.60 6.90
C VAL A 104 -9.54 -8.65 7.56
N LEU A 105 -8.99 -9.84 7.72
CA LEU A 105 -7.71 -10.04 8.38
C LEU A 105 -6.57 -9.32 7.66
N ILE A 106 -6.49 -9.48 6.36
CA ILE A 106 -5.41 -8.86 5.60
C ILE A 106 -5.55 -7.34 5.56
N GLY A 107 -6.79 -6.84 5.47
CA GLY A 107 -7.02 -5.40 5.55
C GLY A 107 -6.56 -4.83 6.87
N ASP A 108 -6.88 -5.51 7.97
CA ASP A 108 -6.43 -5.11 9.31
C ASP A 108 -4.92 -5.12 9.40
N TYR A 109 -4.28 -6.14 8.83
CA TYR A 109 -2.82 -6.23 8.82
C TYR A 109 -2.20 -5.04 8.08
N ILE A 110 -2.75 -4.69 6.92
CA ILE A 110 -2.25 -3.56 6.13
C ILE A 110 -2.43 -2.24 6.90
N TYR A 111 -3.58 -2.05 7.56
CA TYR A 111 -3.79 -0.88 8.42
C TYR A 111 -2.74 -0.81 9.53
N SER A 112 -2.46 -1.95 10.17
CA SER A 112 -1.45 -2.00 11.23
C SER A 112 -0.08 -1.59 10.73
N LYS A 113 0.29 -2.03 9.54
CA LYS A 113 1.57 -1.68 8.94
C LYS A 113 1.65 -0.17 8.66
N ALA A 114 0.56 0.40 8.12
CA ALA A 114 0.49 1.84 7.88
C ALA A 114 0.63 2.60 9.19
N PHE A 115 -0.03 2.12 10.24
CA PHE A 115 0.01 2.76 11.55
C PHE A 115 1.41 2.79 12.14
N ILE A 116 2.15 1.68 11.99
CA ILE A 116 3.54 1.61 12.44
C ILE A 116 4.38 2.69 11.75
N TYR A 117 4.20 2.85 10.44
CA TYR A 117 4.91 3.88 9.70
C TYR A 117 4.50 5.30 10.14
N MET A 118 3.21 5.50 10.46
CA MET A 118 2.74 6.79 10.95
C MET A 118 3.40 7.17 12.27
N VAL A 119 3.53 6.21 13.17
CA VAL A 119 4.19 6.43 14.46
C VAL A 119 5.66 6.78 14.23
N ASP A 120 6.32 6.08 13.30
CA ASP A 120 7.72 6.34 12.99
C ASP A 120 7.93 7.75 12.43
N VAL A 121 7.04 8.23 11.59
CA VAL A 121 7.11 9.60 11.07
C VAL A 121 6.94 10.60 12.22
N GLY A 122 5.99 10.34 13.10
CA GLY A 122 5.71 11.21 14.25
C GLY A 122 6.87 11.37 15.20
N LYS A 123 7.68 10.33 15.36
CA LYS A 123 8.83 10.37 16.26
C LYS A 123 9.91 11.34 15.83
N LYS A 124 9.88 11.77 14.60
CA LYS A 124 10.90 12.67 14.05
C LYS A 124 10.61 14.15 14.32
N GLU A 125 9.44 14.42 14.84
CA GLU A 125 9.06 15.78 15.22
C GLU A 125 9.49 16.15 16.62
#